data_fcc5da58ff93e8e62c858a9375763c1e
#
_entry.id   fcc5da58ff93e8e62c858a9375763c1e
#
_cell.length_a   1.000
_cell.length_b   1.000
_cell.length_c   1.000
_cell.angle_alpha   90.00
_cell.angle_beta   90.00
_cell.angle_gamma   90.00
#
_symmetry.space_group_name_H-M   'P 1'
#
loop_
_entity.id
_entity.type
_entity.pdbx_description
1 polymer ?
#
loop_
_entity_poly.entity_id
_entity_poly.type
_entity_poly.pdbx_seq_one_letter_code
_entity_poly.pdbx_strand_id
1 'polypeptide(L)'
;MNIFGNSHAKVIPLDLSENQFQIYNKISRNYLHSFLFESLTGPEVLAETSVMGFDPKIILKGYSDKVEILRGGDTETIHTTDPFAELKKLLGRSDDQSYRYLGGAVGVVNYDAIRLVEDIPDTHNSPQPLMEFGIYDDGILYDNLHKKLFYFYHDENRFDKLKMNGDTFGDFHSSEVTPNINKEKFSDIVNKAKKLIHDGDIFQVVLSRKFAFEHNGDNL
;
A
#
# COMPACT_ATOMS: atom_id res chain seq x y z
N MET A 1 1.24 23.14 -1.48
CA MET A 1 2.70 23.04 -1.53
C MET A 1 3.00 21.70 -2.19
N ASN A 2 3.67 21.71 -3.32
CA ASN A 2 4.01 20.49 -4.08
C ASN A 2 5.26 19.85 -3.46
N ILE A 3 5.17 18.60 -2.99
CA ILE A 3 6.26 17.93 -2.28
C ILE A 3 7.43 17.59 -3.21
N PHE A 4 7.13 17.24 -4.46
CA PHE A 4 8.17 16.80 -5.40
C PHE A 4 8.76 17.95 -6.22
N GLY A 5 8.17 19.15 -6.24
CA GLY A 5 8.67 20.32 -6.93
C GLY A 5 9.21 20.01 -8.33
N ASN A 6 10.22 20.75 -8.78
CA ASN A 6 11.02 20.44 -9.98
C ASN A 6 12.36 19.77 -9.62
N SER A 7 12.46 19.15 -8.42
CA SER A 7 13.70 18.52 -7.96
C SER A 7 13.78 17.08 -8.44
N HIS A 8 14.91 16.73 -9.07
CA HIS A 8 15.25 15.32 -9.30
C HIS A 8 15.60 14.66 -7.97
N ALA A 9 15.18 13.40 -7.79
CA ALA A 9 15.57 12.61 -6.65
C ALA A 9 17.10 12.40 -6.65
N LYS A 10 17.71 12.48 -5.49
CA LYS A 10 19.08 12.05 -5.28
C LYS A 10 19.07 10.59 -4.87
N VAL A 11 19.92 9.79 -5.51
CA VAL A 11 20.03 8.34 -5.26
C VAL A 11 21.45 8.05 -4.82
N ILE A 12 21.61 7.47 -3.65
CA ILE A 12 22.92 7.12 -3.08
C ILE A 12 23.01 5.62 -2.80
N PRO A 13 24.13 4.96 -3.13
CA PRO A 13 24.29 3.54 -2.83
C PRO A 13 24.40 3.32 -1.32
N LEU A 14 23.84 2.20 -0.86
CA LEU A 14 23.94 1.73 0.52
C LEU A 14 24.82 0.49 0.58
N ASP A 15 25.77 0.48 1.52
CA ASP A 15 26.58 -0.69 1.83
C ASP A 15 26.03 -1.36 3.10
N LEU A 16 25.00 -2.17 2.93
CA LEU A 16 24.35 -2.92 4.00
C LEU A 16 24.46 -4.42 3.68
N SER A 17 24.74 -5.21 4.71
CA SER A 17 24.84 -6.67 4.59
C SER A 17 23.49 -7.37 4.61
N GLU A 18 22.44 -6.69 5.07
CA GLU A 18 21.09 -7.23 5.17
C GLU A 18 20.39 -7.23 3.81
N ASN A 19 19.53 -8.22 3.61
CA ASN A 19 18.63 -8.23 2.47
C ASN A 19 17.43 -7.27 2.69
N GLN A 20 16.68 -6.99 1.62
CA GLN A 20 15.56 -6.04 1.65
C GLN A 20 14.50 -6.38 2.71
N PHE A 21 14.26 -7.67 2.96
CA PHE A 21 13.24 -8.09 3.92
C PHE A 21 13.70 -7.87 5.36
N GLN A 22 14.98 -8.12 5.67
CA GLN A 22 15.56 -7.84 6.98
C GLN A 22 15.55 -6.34 7.28
N ILE A 23 15.86 -5.51 6.28
CA ILE A 23 15.81 -4.05 6.40
C ILE A 23 14.37 -3.60 6.66
N TYR A 24 13.41 -4.11 5.87
CA TYR A 24 12.00 -3.74 6.04
C TYR A 24 11.45 -4.17 7.41
N ASN A 25 11.81 -5.33 7.92
CA ASN A 25 11.42 -5.75 9.27
C ASN A 25 11.86 -4.75 10.34
N LYS A 26 13.09 -4.25 10.26
CA LYS A 26 13.58 -3.21 11.17
C LYS A 26 12.82 -1.89 11.01
N ILE A 27 12.52 -1.49 9.78
CA ILE A 27 11.77 -0.28 9.46
C ILE A 27 10.35 -0.37 10.00
N SER A 28 9.62 -1.44 9.70
CA SER A 28 8.21 -1.61 10.07
C SER A 28 7.96 -1.62 11.57
N ARG A 29 8.94 -2.08 12.37
CA ARG A 29 8.88 -2.04 13.84
C ARG A 29 9.03 -0.63 14.43
N ASN A 30 9.63 0.28 13.69
CA ASN A 30 9.88 1.65 14.15
C ASN A 30 8.95 2.68 13.53
N TYR A 31 8.32 2.36 12.39
CA TYR A 31 7.47 3.29 11.65
C TYR A 31 6.10 2.66 11.36
N LEU A 32 5.06 3.24 11.95
CA LEU A 32 3.68 2.78 11.81
C LEU A 32 3.21 2.77 10.35
N HIS A 33 3.62 3.79 9.59
CA HIS A 33 3.30 3.91 8.18
C HIS A 33 4.52 3.58 7.34
N SER A 34 4.59 2.31 6.94
CA SER A 34 5.65 1.78 6.07
C SER A 34 5.07 0.79 5.09
N PHE A 35 5.77 0.59 3.97
CA PHE A 35 5.41 -0.41 2.98
C PHE A 35 6.65 -1.05 2.36
N LEU A 36 6.49 -2.28 1.90
CA LEU A 36 7.42 -2.99 1.02
C LEU A 36 6.65 -3.46 -0.22
N PHE A 37 7.07 -3.00 -1.39
CA PHE A 37 6.68 -3.59 -2.67
C PHE A 37 7.83 -4.43 -3.17
N GLU A 38 7.67 -5.73 -3.10
CA GLU A 38 8.68 -6.69 -3.47
C GLU A 38 8.33 -7.35 -4.80
N SER A 39 9.30 -7.35 -5.73
CA SER A 39 9.18 -8.03 -7.01
C SER A 39 9.96 -9.34 -6.96
N LEU A 40 9.26 -10.46 -6.69
CA LEU A 40 9.88 -11.77 -6.49
C LEU A 40 10.02 -12.57 -7.79
N THR A 41 9.01 -12.54 -8.65
CA THR A 41 8.94 -13.35 -9.88
C THR A 41 8.25 -12.58 -10.98
N GLY A 42 8.65 -12.84 -12.24
CA GLY A 42 8.05 -12.21 -13.40
C GLY A 42 9.06 -11.98 -14.53
N PRO A 43 8.64 -11.38 -15.65
CA PRO A 43 9.58 -10.91 -16.66
C PRO A 43 10.59 -9.97 -16.03
N GLU A 44 11.86 -10.05 -16.42
CA GLU A 44 12.96 -9.24 -15.86
C GLU A 44 12.59 -7.75 -15.75
N VAL A 45 11.95 -7.20 -16.79
CA VAL A 45 11.50 -5.81 -16.83
C VAL A 45 10.49 -5.44 -15.73
N LEU A 46 9.73 -6.41 -15.19
CA LEU A 46 8.74 -6.19 -14.13
C LEU A 46 9.27 -6.48 -12.74
N ALA A 47 10.30 -7.34 -12.64
CA ALA A 47 10.91 -7.76 -11.38
C ALA A 47 12.23 -7.03 -11.06
N GLU A 48 12.46 -5.89 -11.71
CA GLU A 48 13.75 -5.18 -11.68
C GLU A 48 14.04 -4.55 -10.32
N THR A 49 13.03 -4.02 -9.64
CA THR A 49 13.21 -3.25 -8.41
C THR A 49 12.20 -3.60 -7.35
N SER A 50 12.65 -3.75 -6.10
CA SER A 50 11.81 -3.70 -4.91
C SER A 50 11.97 -2.36 -4.22
N VAL A 51 10.92 -1.86 -3.56
CA VAL A 51 10.94 -0.53 -2.94
C VAL A 51 10.29 -0.54 -1.57
N MET A 52 10.87 0.22 -0.65
CA MET A 52 10.37 0.45 0.70
C MET A 52 10.18 1.94 0.94
N GLY A 53 9.04 2.28 1.52
CA GLY A 53 8.78 3.62 2.06
C GLY A 53 8.43 3.53 3.54
N PHE A 54 8.70 4.61 4.27
CA PHE A 54 8.47 4.71 5.70
C PHE A 54 8.28 6.17 6.10
N ASP A 55 7.52 6.39 7.20
CA ASP A 55 7.35 7.70 7.83
C ASP A 55 7.00 8.80 6.82
N PRO A 56 5.83 8.70 6.16
CA PRO A 56 5.46 9.65 5.12
C PRO A 56 5.32 11.06 5.67
N LYS A 57 5.77 12.08 4.92
CA LYS A 57 5.64 13.49 5.31
C LYS A 57 4.19 13.95 5.45
N ILE A 58 3.29 13.33 4.70
CA ILE A 58 1.87 13.64 4.69
C ILE A 58 1.09 12.34 4.65
N ILE A 59 -0.01 12.30 5.40
CA ILE A 59 -1.05 11.29 5.24
C ILE A 59 -2.32 12.02 4.81
N LEU A 60 -2.91 11.60 3.69
CA LEU A 60 -4.19 12.10 3.21
C LEU A 60 -5.26 11.03 3.42
N LYS A 61 -6.36 11.39 4.10
CA LYS A 61 -7.56 10.57 4.25
C LYS A 61 -8.71 11.22 3.51
N GLY A 62 -9.27 10.51 2.53
CA GLY A 62 -10.38 11.01 1.71
C GLY A 62 -11.71 10.39 2.14
N TYR A 63 -12.72 11.21 2.29
CA TYR A 63 -14.10 10.86 2.60
C TYR A 63 -15.03 11.35 1.48
N SER A 64 -16.31 11.14 1.59
CA SER A 64 -17.29 11.55 0.56
C SER A 64 -17.47 13.07 0.47
N ASP A 65 -17.17 13.82 1.53
CA ASP A 65 -17.44 15.25 1.66
C ASP A 65 -16.22 16.09 2.08
N LYS A 66 -15.11 15.42 2.39
CA LYS A 66 -13.88 16.07 2.87
C LYS A 66 -12.64 15.25 2.62
N VAL A 67 -11.50 15.91 2.75
CA VAL A 67 -10.20 15.27 3.00
C VAL A 67 -9.61 15.79 4.30
N GLU A 68 -8.87 14.91 4.97
CA GLU A 68 -8.03 15.24 6.12
C GLU A 68 -6.58 15.05 5.71
N ILE A 69 -5.76 16.09 5.90
CA ILE A 69 -4.34 16.11 5.59
C ILE A 69 -3.58 16.20 6.90
N LEU A 70 -2.88 15.13 7.25
CA LEU A 70 -2.07 15.04 8.47
C LEU A 70 -0.62 15.37 8.11
N ARG A 71 -0.03 16.34 8.79
CA ARG A 71 1.34 16.78 8.57
C ARG A 71 1.99 17.19 9.89
N GLY A 72 3.07 16.49 10.30
CA GLY A 72 3.85 16.89 11.48
C GLY A 72 3.06 16.92 12.79
N GLY A 73 1.96 16.17 12.90
CA GLY A 73 1.06 16.16 14.07
C GLY A 73 -0.16 17.07 13.93
N ASP A 74 -0.18 17.97 12.97
CA ASP A 74 -1.34 18.82 12.67
C ASP A 74 -2.27 18.15 11.66
N THR A 75 -3.57 18.46 11.75
CA THR A 75 -4.58 17.97 10.80
C THR A 75 -5.30 19.17 10.17
N GLU A 76 -5.23 19.26 8.85
CA GLU A 76 -5.99 20.21 8.05
C GLU A 76 -7.18 19.49 7.42
N THR A 77 -8.37 20.07 7.51
CA THR A 77 -9.58 19.53 6.88
C THR A 77 -10.01 20.44 5.73
N ILE A 78 -10.19 19.84 4.54
CA ILE A 78 -10.67 20.53 3.33
C ILE A 78 -11.99 19.89 2.91
N HIS A 79 -13.06 20.68 2.84
CA HIS A 79 -14.34 20.20 2.34
C HIS A 79 -14.29 20.10 0.80
N THR A 80 -14.51 18.89 0.30
CA THR A 80 -14.49 18.56 -1.13
C THR A 80 -15.20 17.25 -1.39
N THR A 81 -15.77 17.10 -2.56
CA THR A 81 -16.34 15.85 -3.07
C THR A 81 -15.38 15.08 -4.00
N ASP A 82 -14.20 15.66 -4.27
CA ASP A 82 -13.16 15.06 -5.11
C ASP A 82 -11.83 14.93 -4.34
N PRO A 83 -11.68 13.90 -3.50
CA PRO A 83 -10.46 13.67 -2.74
C PRO A 83 -9.25 13.33 -3.63
N PHE A 84 -9.47 12.79 -4.83
CA PHE A 84 -8.38 12.51 -5.77
C PHE A 84 -7.78 13.79 -6.36
N ALA A 85 -8.59 14.84 -6.57
CA ALA A 85 -8.07 16.14 -6.97
C ALA A 85 -7.16 16.75 -5.90
N GLU A 86 -7.51 16.60 -4.61
CA GLU A 86 -6.66 17.08 -3.52
C GLU A 86 -5.34 16.29 -3.44
N LEU A 87 -5.39 14.96 -3.58
CA LEU A 87 -4.17 14.15 -3.67
C LEU A 87 -3.26 14.60 -4.82
N LYS A 88 -3.83 14.85 -6.00
CA LYS A 88 -3.09 15.32 -7.17
C LYS A 88 -2.39 16.66 -6.95
N LYS A 89 -3.02 17.59 -6.20
CA LYS A 89 -2.40 18.89 -5.85
C LYS A 89 -1.16 18.73 -4.97
N LEU A 90 -1.15 17.73 -4.09
CA LEU A 90 -0.02 17.46 -3.20
C LEU A 90 1.17 16.82 -3.92
N LEU A 91 0.92 15.97 -4.89
CA LEU A 91 1.98 15.19 -5.57
C LEU A 91 2.82 16.02 -6.54
N GLY A 92 2.20 16.86 -7.33
CA GLY A 92 2.88 17.54 -8.43
C GLY A 92 3.29 16.59 -9.57
N ARG A 93 4.31 16.98 -10.32
CA ARG A 93 4.89 16.18 -11.42
C ARG A 93 6.37 15.98 -11.18
N SER A 94 6.86 14.75 -11.41
CA SER A 94 8.28 14.44 -11.52
C SER A 94 8.53 13.93 -12.94
N ASP A 95 9.57 14.44 -13.58
CA ASP A 95 10.02 14.00 -14.91
C ASP A 95 11.22 13.02 -14.78
N ASP A 96 11.57 12.61 -13.55
CA ASP A 96 12.66 11.66 -13.30
C ASP A 96 12.19 10.24 -13.68
N GLN A 97 12.88 9.64 -14.65
CA GLN A 97 12.60 8.31 -15.19
C GLN A 97 13.74 7.31 -14.92
N SER A 98 14.71 7.67 -14.07
CA SER A 98 15.86 6.80 -13.77
C SER A 98 15.44 5.49 -13.09
N TYR A 99 14.38 5.54 -12.29
CA TYR A 99 13.71 4.38 -11.68
C TYR A 99 12.20 4.51 -11.76
N ARG A 100 11.48 3.39 -11.71
CA ARG A 100 10.00 3.38 -11.76
C ARG A 100 9.35 4.09 -10.57
N TYR A 101 10.03 4.11 -9.42
CA TYR A 101 9.56 4.75 -8.21
C TYR A 101 10.72 5.47 -7.52
N LEU A 102 10.58 6.77 -7.37
CA LEU A 102 11.47 7.64 -6.60
C LEU A 102 10.63 8.57 -5.71
N GLY A 103 9.72 8.00 -4.94
CA GLY A 103 8.76 8.74 -4.13
C GLY A 103 7.39 8.88 -4.79
N GLY A 104 6.41 9.24 -3.99
CA GLY A 104 5.03 9.37 -4.45
C GLY A 104 4.02 9.04 -3.37
N ALA A 105 2.77 8.87 -3.77
CA ALA A 105 1.71 8.43 -2.90
C ALA A 105 1.56 6.91 -2.94
N VAL A 106 1.60 6.29 -1.79
CA VAL A 106 1.31 4.88 -1.60
C VAL A 106 0.20 4.73 -0.56
N GLY A 107 -0.79 3.92 -0.85
CA GLY A 107 -1.93 3.77 0.04
C GLY A 107 -2.98 2.82 -0.47
N VAL A 108 -4.19 2.98 0.02
CA VAL A 108 -5.34 2.15 -0.31
C VAL A 108 -6.51 3.00 -0.79
N VAL A 109 -7.26 2.44 -1.73
CA VAL A 109 -8.58 2.92 -2.13
C VAL A 109 -9.57 1.83 -1.74
N ASN A 110 -10.49 2.14 -0.84
CA ASN A 110 -11.50 1.21 -0.40
C ASN A 110 -12.50 0.95 -1.53
N TYR A 111 -13.12 -0.22 -1.52
CA TYR A 111 -14.13 -0.58 -2.52
C TYR A 111 -15.27 0.45 -2.59
N ASP A 112 -15.66 1.00 -1.44
CA ASP A 112 -16.70 2.01 -1.32
C ASP A 112 -16.35 3.36 -1.97
N ALA A 113 -15.10 3.58 -2.38
CA ALA A 113 -14.72 4.77 -3.16
C ALA A 113 -15.41 4.86 -4.53
N ILE A 114 -16.02 3.75 -5.00
CA ILE A 114 -16.89 3.77 -6.19
C ILE A 114 -18.02 4.80 -6.06
N ARG A 115 -18.46 5.11 -4.84
CA ARG A 115 -19.49 6.13 -4.56
C ARG A 115 -19.06 7.56 -4.86
N LEU A 116 -17.78 7.81 -5.07
CA LEU A 116 -17.28 9.11 -5.53
C LEU A 116 -17.59 9.37 -7.02
N VAL A 117 -17.91 8.33 -7.77
CA VAL A 117 -18.13 8.38 -9.23
C VAL A 117 -19.45 7.79 -9.67
N GLU A 118 -20.09 6.95 -8.85
CA GLU A 118 -21.34 6.26 -9.13
C GLU A 118 -22.37 6.51 -8.03
N ASP A 119 -23.64 6.69 -8.40
CA ASP A 119 -24.74 6.85 -7.46
C ASP A 119 -25.18 5.48 -6.91
N ILE A 120 -24.43 4.99 -5.95
CA ILE A 120 -24.69 3.70 -5.28
C ILE A 120 -25.10 3.96 -3.82
N PRO A 121 -26.24 3.37 -3.35
CA PRO A 121 -26.70 3.55 -2.00
C PRO A 121 -25.66 3.15 -0.95
N ASP A 122 -25.52 3.97 0.10
CA ASP A 122 -24.72 3.61 1.26
C ASP A 122 -25.52 2.68 2.18
N THR A 123 -25.19 1.39 2.15
CA THR A 123 -25.87 0.37 2.94
C THR A 123 -25.13 0.02 4.24
N HIS A 124 -23.90 0.49 4.43
CA HIS A 124 -23.03 -0.01 5.51
C HIS A 124 -22.48 1.08 6.43
N ASN A 125 -22.59 2.34 6.06
CA ASN A 125 -22.15 3.50 6.86
C ASN A 125 -20.79 3.29 7.56
N SER A 126 -19.77 2.93 6.78
CA SER A 126 -18.43 2.64 7.30
C SER A 126 -17.74 3.94 7.79
N PRO A 127 -17.19 3.95 9.01
CA PRO A 127 -16.41 5.09 9.50
C PRO A 127 -15.03 5.22 8.85
N GLN A 128 -14.63 4.25 8.04
CA GLN A 128 -13.33 4.23 7.38
C GLN A 128 -13.27 5.25 6.24
N PRO A 129 -12.11 5.90 6.01
CA PRO A 129 -11.94 6.74 4.84
C PRO A 129 -12.12 5.92 3.56
N LEU A 130 -12.62 6.56 2.49
CA LEU A 130 -12.75 5.96 1.16
C LEU A 130 -11.38 5.72 0.51
N MET A 131 -10.40 6.55 0.89
CA MET A 131 -9.01 6.39 0.48
C MET A 131 -8.08 6.92 1.57
N GLU A 132 -6.90 6.27 1.71
CA GLU A 132 -5.83 6.74 2.59
C GLU A 132 -4.49 6.57 1.89
N PHE A 133 -3.71 7.65 1.79
CA PHE A 133 -2.41 7.69 1.14
C PHE A 133 -1.37 8.35 2.01
N GLY A 134 -0.23 7.68 2.18
CA GLY A 134 1.01 8.29 2.65
C GLY A 134 1.78 8.88 1.46
N ILE A 135 2.35 10.07 1.63
CA ILE A 135 3.21 10.71 0.62
C ILE A 135 4.65 10.62 1.09
N TYR A 136 5.43 9.85 0.34
CA TYR A 136 6.81 9.50 0.65
C TYR A 136 7.74 10.23 -0.32
N ASP A 137 8.67 11.01 0.19
CA ASP A 137 9.67 11.74 -0.59
C ASP A 137 11.08 11.16 -0.45
N ASP A 138 11.20 10.09 0.32
CA ASP A 138 12.39 9.27 0.41
C ASP A 138 12.04 7.79 0.59
N GLY A 139 13.02 6.93 0.44
CA GLY A 139 12.84 5.50 0.61
C GLY A 139 14.09 4.70 0.22
N ILE A 140 13.96 3.38 0.28
CA ILE A 140 15.01 2.44 -0.07
C ILE A 140 14.60 1.64 -1.31
N LEU A 141 15.49 1.58 -2.29
CA LEU A 141 15.37 0.76 -3.48
C LEU A 141 16.31 -0.45 -3.38
N TYR A 142 15.83 -1.61 -3.80
CA TYR A 142 16.67 -2.76 -4.04
C TYR A 142 16.61 -3.13 -5.52
N ASP A 143 17.75 -3.02 -6.19
CA ASP A 143 17.95 -3.47 -7.57
C ASP A 143 18.10 -5.00 -7.55
N ASN A 144 17.07 -5.69 -8.02
CA ASN A 144 17.03 -7.15 -8.03
C ASN A 144 18.00 -7.75 -9.06
N LEU A 145 18.37 -7.02 -10.11
CA LEU A 145 19.29 -7.48 -11.16
C LEU A 145 20.73 -7.42 -10.67
N HIS A 146 21.14 -6.28 -10.14
CA HIS A 146 22.53 -6.05 -9.70
C HIS A 146 22.77 -6.35 -8.21
N LYS A 147 21.69 -6.72 -7.47
CA LYS A 147 21.72 -7.01 -6.02
C LYS A 147 22.31 -5.86 -5.21
N LYS A 148 21.86 -4.63 -5.49
CA LYS A 148 22.34 -3.42 -4.85
C LYS A 148 21.23 -2.68 -4.16
N LEU A 149 21.53 -2.09 -3.02
CA LEU A 149 20.65 -1.21 -2.25
C LEU A 149 20.99 0.24 -2.53
N PHE A 150 19.95 1.07 -2.58
CA PHE A 150 20.06 2.51 -2.73
C PHE A 150 19.08 3.20 -1.79
N TYR A 151 19.46 4.36 -1.27
CA TYR A 151 18.54 5.29 -0.64
C TYR A 151 18.28 6.45 -1.59
N PHE A 152 17.01 6.80 -1.78
CA PHE A 152 16.65 7.97 -2.56
C PHE A 152 15.93 9.01 -1.68
N TYR A 153 16.09 10.28 -2.02
CA TYR A 153 15.42 11.39 -1.35
C TYR A 153 15.29 12.61 -2.27
N HIS A 154 14.24 13.41 -2.05
CA HIS A 154 14.01 14.64 -2.81
C HIS A 154 14.54 15.88 -2.09
N ASP A 155 14.23 16.02 -0.82
CA ASP A 155 14.50 17.23 -0.03
C ASP A 155 15.68 17.02 0.93
N GLU A 156 15.48 16.27 1.98
CA GLU A 156 16.45 16.04 3.05
C GLU A 156 16.92 14.58 3.07
N ASN A 157 18.25 14.40 3.10
CA ASN A 157 18.82 13.10 3.44
C ASN A 157 18.67 12.86 4.94
N ARG A 158 17.79 11.96 5.31
CA ARG A 158 17.56 11.56 6.71
C ARG A 158 17.99 10.13 7.02
N PHE A 159 18.76 9.52 6.12
CA PHE A 159 19.17 8.11 6.25
C PHE A 159 19.84 7.82 7.59
N ASP A 160 20.79 8.66 8.01
CA ASP A 160 21.52 8.48 9.29
C ASP A 160 20.62 8.66 10.52
N LYS A 161 19.44 9.26 10.35
CA LYS A 161 18.46 9.47 11.42
C LYS A 161 17.44 8.33 11.52
N LEU A 162 17.49 7.39 10.56
CA LEU A 162 16.51 6.29 10.51
C LEU A 162 16.70 5.35 11.68
N LYS A 163 15.61 5.06 12.33
CA LYS A 163 15.55 4.02 13.35
C LYS A 163 15.41 2.66 12.65
N MET A 164 16.49 1.92 12.61
CA MET A 164 16.55 0.55 12.09
C MET A 164 17.00 -0.42 13.20
N ASN A 165 16.44 -0.23 14.40
CA ASN A 165 16.69 -1.08 15.54
C ASN A 165 15.59 -2.13 15.62
N GLY A 166 15.94 -3.35 15.80
CA GLY A 166 15.00 -4.46 15.95
C GLY A 166 15.70 -5.77 15.64
N ASP A 167 15.44 -6.73 16.49
CA ASP A 167 15.98 -8.07 16.33
C ASP A 167 15.13 -8.87 15.34
N THR A 168 15.64 -10.02 15.01
CA THR A 168 15.11 -11.07 14.15
C THR A 168 13.60 -11.29 14.29
N PHE A 169 13.02 -11.89 13.26
CA PHE A 169 11.63 -12.38 13.26
C PHE A 169 11.31 -13.15 14.54
N GLY A 170 10.20 -12.80 15.16
CA GLY A 170 9.66 -13.56 16.28
C GLY A 170 9.00 -14.86 15.82
N ASP A 171 8.66 -15.72 16.78
CA ASP A 171 7.88 -16.92 16.50
C ASP A 171 6.45 -16.54 16.07
N PHE A 172 5.91 -17.26 15.11
CA PHE A 172 4.53 -17.15 14.65
C PHE A 172 3.81 -18.48 14.86
N HIS A 173 2.67 -18.43 15.52
CA HIS A 173 1.81 -19.59 15.75
C HIS A 173 0.40 -19.28 15.23
N SER A 174 -0.18 -20.21 14.50
CA SER A 174 -1.57 -20.11 14.05
C SER A 174 -2.39 -21.29 14.50
N SER A 175 -3.69 -21.06 14.75
CA SER A 175 -4.67 -22.14 14.90
C SER A 175 -4.92 -22.83 13.55
N GLU A 176 -5.70 -23.90 13.57
CA GLU A 176 -6.23 -24.46 12.33
C GLU A 176 -7.07 -23.44 11.57
N VAL A 177 -6.96 -23.49 10.24
CA VAL A 177 -7.71 -22.62 9.33
C VAL A 177 -9.13 -23.15 9.18
N THR A 178 -10.12 -22.36 9.59
CA THR A 178 -11.54 -22.71 9.51
C THR A 178 -12.24 -21.95 8.38
N PRO A 179 -12.94 -22.64 7.48
CA PRO A 179 -13.74 -22.00 6.45
C PRO A 179 -15.14 -21.65 6.98
N ASN A 180 -15.69 -20.50 6.54
CA ASN A 180 -17.07 -20.10 6.84
C ASN A 180 -18.14 -21.00 6.20
N ILE A 181 -17.80 -21.69 5.11
CA ILE A 181 -18.62 -22.67 4.39
C ILE A 181 -17.76 -23.88 4.01
N ASN A 182 -18.33 -25.06 4.16
CA ASN A 182 -17.67 -26.30 3.80
C ASN A 182 -17.59 -26.50 2.28
N LYS A 183 -16.89 -27.54 1.85
CA LYS A 183 -16.65 -27.84 0.43
C LYS A 183 -17.95 -28.12 -0.32
N GLU A 184 -18.86 -28.88 0.27
CA GLU A 184 -20.13 -29.28 -0.33
C GLU A 184 -20.99 -28.07 -0.61
N LYS A 185 -21.18 -27.20 0.40
CA LYS A 185 -21.95 -25.95 0.25
C LYS A 185 -21.34 -24.99 -0.76
N PHE A 186 -20.01 -24.93 -0.84
CA PHE A 186 -19.34 -24.10 -1.86
C PHE A 186 -19.59 -24.67 -3.26
N SER A 187 -19.54 -26.01 -3.42
CA SER A 187 -19.85 -26.67 -4.70
C SER A 187 -21.29 -26.41 -5.16
N ASP A 188 -22.25 -26.38 -4.24
CA ASP A 188 -23.64 -26.03 -4.55
C ASP A 188 -23.77 -24.58 -5.03
N ILE A 189 -23.04 -23.64 -4.41
CA ILE A 189 -23.01 -22.24 -4.85
C ILE A 189 -22.42 -22.13 -6.26
N VAL A 190 -21.34 -22.86 -6.56
CA VAL A 190 -20.74 -22.91 -7.90
C VAL A 190 -21.74 -23.45 -8.94
N ASN A 191 -22.47 -24.53 -8.61
CA ASN A 191 -23.45 -25.11 -9.51
C ASN A 191 -24.63 -24.14 -9.78
N LYS A 192 -25.10 -23.41 -8.75
CA LYS A 192 -26.10 -22.36 -8.92
C LYS A 192 -25.60 -21.24 -9.84
N ALA A 193 -24.39 -20.78 -9.63
CA ALA A 193 -23.78 -19.74 -10.47
C ALA A 193 -23.66 -20.18 -11.93
N LYS A 194 -23.21 -21.42 -12.18
CA LYS A 194 -23.15 -21.98 -13.53
C LYS A 194 -24.52 -22.01 -14.21
N LYS A 195 -25.58 -22.34 -13.46
CA LYS A 195 -26.95 -22.32 -13.99
C LYS A 195 -27.35 -20.91 -14.40
N LEU A 196 -27.15 -19.89 -13.56
CA LEU A 196 -27.47 -18.50 -13.87
C LEU A 196 -26.73 -17.98 -15.11
N ILE A 197 -25.46 -18.40 -15.29
CA ILE A 197 -24.67 -18.07 -16.49
C ILE A 197 -25.28 -18.76 -17.73
N HIS A 198 -25.64 -20.05 -17.62
CA HIS A 198 -26.23 -20.81 -18.73
C HIS A 198 -27.61 -20.26 -19.12
N ASP A 199 -28.42 -19.85 -18.15
CA ASP A 199 -29.77 -19.30 -18.35
C ASP A 199 -29.71 -17.85 -18.90
N GLY A 200 -28.52 -17.21 -18.93
CA GLY A 200 -28.30 -15.86 -19.46
C GLY A 200 -28.62 -14.74 -18.45
N ASP A 201 -28.86 -15.08 -17.20
CA ASP A 201 -29.14 -14.09 -16.14
C ASP A 201 -27.91 -13.24 -15.77
N ILE A 202 -26.73 -13.83 -15.85
CA ILE A 202 -25.43 -13.17 -15.58
C ILE A 202 -24.35 -13.65 -16.55
N PHE A 203 -23.36 -12.82 -16.83
CA PHE A 203 -22.20 -13.18 -17.66
C PHE A 203 -21.04 -13.71 -16.84
N GLN A 204 -20.84 -13.17 -15.64
CA GLN A 204 -19.74 -13.48 -14.74
C GLN A 204 -20.16 -13.26 -13.29
N VAL A 205 -19.61 -14.08 -12.40
CA VAL A 205 -19.70 -13.87 -10.95
C VAL A 205 -18.43 -14.36 -10.28
N VAL A 206 -17.94 -13.60 -9.30
CA VAL A 206 -16.84 -14.01 -8.45
C VAL A 206 -17.40 -14.55 -7.14
N LEU A 207 -17.19 -15.85 -6.92
CA LEU A 207 -17.62 -16.53 -5.69
C LEU A 207 -16.48 -16.49 -4.67
N SER A 208 -16.79 -16.07 -3.45
CA SER A 208 -15.81 -15.97 -2.37
C SER A 208 -16.09 -16.94 -1.24
N ARG A 209 -15.03 -17.34 -0.55
CA ARG A 209 -15.04 -18.16 0.64
C ARG A 209 -14.09 -17.54 1.65
N LYS A 210 -14.55 -17.36 2.90
CA LYS A 210 -13.70 -16.81 3.96
C LYS A 210 -13.04 -17.96 4.72
N PHE A 211 -11.74 -17.81 4.93
CA PHE A 211 -10.97 -18.63 5.85
C PHE A 211 -10.56 -17.78 7.03
N ALA A 212 -10.67 -18.30 8.24
CA ALA A 212 -10.29 -17.62 9.46
C ALA A 212 -9.38 -18.51 10.30
N PHE A 213 -8.43 -17.89 10.95
CA PHE A 213 -7.55 -18.52 11.94
C PHE A 213 -7.21 -17.48 13.02
N GLU A 214 -6.92 -17.94 14.20
CA GLU A 214 -6.33 -17.13 15.26
C GLU A 214 -4.81 -17.24 15.16
N HIS A 215 -4.12 -16.16 15.43
CA HIS A 215 -2.66 -16.15 15.45
C HIS A 215 -2.13 -15.49 16.71
N ASN A 216 -0.92 -15.88 17.08
CA ASN A 216 -0.14 -15.28 18.16
C ASN A 216 1.33 -15.20 17.74
N GLY A 217 2.00 -14.14 18.15
CA GLY A 217 3.40 -13.90 17.81
C GLY A 217 3.59 -12.82 16.76
N ASP A 218 4.74 -12.88 16.09
CA ASP A 218 5.16 -11.92 15.09
C ASP A 218 4.50 -12.23 13.74
N ASN A 219 3.76 -11.28 13.18
CA ASN A 219 3.01 -11.41 11.93
C ASN A 219 3.61 -10.64 10.77
N LEU A 220 4.89 -10.27 10.88
CA LEU A 220 5.69 -9.69 9.79
C LEU A 220 6.48 -10.74 9.03
#